data_00c4e62fc54760198e32ec7d705433a0
#
_entry.id   00c4e62fc54760198e32ec7d705433a0
#
_cell.length_a   1.000
_cell.length_b   1.000
_cell.length_c   1.000
_cell.angle_alpha   90.00
_cell.angle_beta   90.00
_cell.angle_gamma   90.00
#
_symmetry.space_group_name_H-M   'P 1'
#
loop_
_entity.id
_entity.type
_entity.pdbx_description
1 polymer ?
#
loop_
_entity_poly.entity_id
_entity_poly.type
_entity_poly.pdbx_seq_one_letter_code
_entity_poly.pdbx_strand_id
1 'polypeptide(L)'
;MDDAERLYACLETYYTTYEKQNNAMWVNKLGLDQFLESDVELIQELTTNLQLVETDMTIFFRLLSSMDEPNIDHLQFAFYNEESVPKEKWNQWLQAWWQRVEGNPDRKVMRSSNPKYVLRNWMAQLAIDAAEKDDYSVAEELYDLLKNPYDEQPQHEEKWFQKRPEWARHRVGCSMLSCSS
;
A
#
# COMPACT_ATOMS: atom_id res chain seq x y z
N MET A 1 22.26 9.71 -36.35
CA MET A 1 21.32 8.88 -35.58
C MET A 1 19.94 9.22 -36.09
N ASP A 2 19.27 8.27 -36.69
CA ASP A 2 17.90 8.41 -37.24
C ASP A 2 16.91 8.65 -36.08
N ASP A 3 15.78 9.28 -36.36
CA ASP A 3 14.75 9.55 -35.33
C ASP A 3 14.22 8.26 -34.70
N ALA A 4 14.16 7.17 -35.48
CA ALA A 4 13.83 5.84 -34.97
C ALA A 4 14.86 5.33 -33.96
N GLU A 5 16.15 5.46 -34.23
CA GLU A 5 17.24 5.05 -33.32
C GLU A 5 17.18 5.84 -31.99
N ARG A 6 16.86 7.13 -32.06
CA ARG A 6 16.68 7.98 -30.86
C ARG A 6 15.48 7.54 -30.03
N LEU A 7 14.38 7.16 -30.67
CA LEU A 7 13.17 6.65 -30.01
C LEU A 7 13.46 5.31 -29.33
N TYR A 8 14.15 4.37 -30.00
CA TYR A 8 14.53 3.10 -29.40
C TYR A 8 15.46 3.29 -28.18
N ALA A 9 16.45 4.19 -28.28
CA ALA A 9 17.33 4.48 -27.15
C ALA A 9 16.56 5.07 -25.95
N CYS A 10 15.54 5.90 -26.20
CA CYS A 10 14.66 6.40 -25.13
C CYS A 10 13.85 5.26 -24.48
N LEU A 11 13.31 4.33 -25.27
CA LEU A 11 12.57 3.18 -24.74
C LEU A 11 13.45 2.25 -23.92
N GLU A 12 14.67 1.96 -24.37
CA GLU A 12 15.63 1.16 -23.59
C GLU A 12 15.96 1.86 -22.25
N THR A 13 16.19 3.17 -22.27
CA THR A 13 16.42 3.95 -21.04
C THR A 13 15.22 3.92 -20.11
N TYR A 14 14.00 3.93 -20.64
CA TYR A 14 12.77 3.79 -19.85
C TYR A 14 12.72 2.44 -19.14
N TYR A 15 12.90 1.33 -19.87
CA TYR A 15 12.83 0.00 -19.29
C TYR A 15 13.86 -0.22 -18.18
N THR A 16 15.10 0.16 -18.43
CA THR A 16 16.17 0.00 -17.41
C THR A 16 15.94 0.88 -16.18
N THR A 17 15.43 2.09 -16.39
CA THR A 17 15.08 3.00 -15.28
C THR A 17 13.89 2.48 -14.49
N TYR A 18 12.85 1.99 -15.18
CA TYR A 18 11.68 1.40 -14.56
C TYR A 18 12.05 0.20 -13.70
N GLU A 19 12.82 -0.75 -14.26
CA GLU A 19 13.25 -1.95 -13.52
C GLU A 19 14.04 -1.57 -12.26
N LYS A 20 15.00 -0.68 -12.39
CA LYS A 20 15.79 -0.20 -11.26
C LYS A 20 14.93 0.45 -10.17
N GLN A 21 13.98 1.30 -10.57
CA GLN A 21 13.09 1.98 -9.60
C GLN A 21 12.09 1.02 -8.99
N ASN A 22 11.55 0.08 -9.77
CA ASN A 22 10.64 -0.95 -9.29
C ASN A 22 11.33 -1.86 -8.25
N ASN A 23 12.55 -2.30 -8.54
CA ASN A 23 13.32 -3.12 -7.60
C ASN A 23 13.64 -2.35 -6.30
N ALA A 24 14.05 -1.08 -6.42
CA ALA A 24 14.28 -0.22 -5.26
C ALA A 24 13.01 0.01 -4.43
N MET A 25 11.87 0.16 -5.07
CA MET A 25 10.57 0.27 -4.39
C MET A 25 10.27 -0.99 -3.56
N TRP A 26 10.46 -2.18 -4.13
CA TRP A 26 10.23 -3.45 -3.40
C TRP A 26 11.20 -3.65 -2.26
N VAL A 27 12.48 -3.35 -2.46
CA VAL A 27 13.51 -3.35 -1.40
C VAL A 27 13.04 -2.51 -0.22
N ASN A 28 12.62 -1.28 -0.47
CA ASN A 28 12.20 -0.36 0.58
C ASN A 28 10.87 -0.81 1.24
N LYS A 29 9.89 -1.25 0.45
CA LYS A 29 8.58 -1.69 0.97
C LYS A 29 8.68 -2.92 1.86
N LEU A 30 9.60 -3.82 1.56
CA LEU A 30 9.78 -5.09 2.27
C LEU A 30 10.93 -5.05 3.29
N GLY A 31 11.66 -3.92 3.41
CA GLY A 31 12.77 -3.77 4.35
C GLY A 31 13.97 -4.65 4.05
N LEU A 32 14.21 -4.91 2.77
CA LEU A 32 15.38 -5.68 2.30
C LEU A 32 16.63 -4.80 2.33
N ASP A 33 17.79 -5.40 2.42
CA ASP A 33 19.09 -4.73 2.33
C ASP A 33 19.47 -4.35 0.89
N GLN A 34 19.13 -5.20 -0.07
CA GLN A 34 19.35 -5.04 -1.49
C GLN A 34 18.37 -5.93 -2.27
N PHE A 35 18.27 -5.70 -3.58
CA PHE A 35 17.50 -6.57 -4.46
C PHE A 35 18.36 -7.77 -4.91
N LEU A 36 17.83 -8.97 -4.73
CA LEU A 36 18.42 -10.21 -5.25
C LEU A 36 17.49 -10.80 -6.32
N GLU A 37 18.04 -11.59 -7.24
CA GLU A 37 17.25 -12.25 -8.27
C GLU A 37 16.20 -13.22 -7.68
N SER A 38 16.50 -13.83 -6.54
CA SER A 38 15.56 -14.67 -5.78
C SER A 38 14.36 -13.88 -5.20
N ASP A 39 14.46 -12.55 -5.07
CA ASP A 39 13.36 -11.73 -4.54
C ASP A 39 12.21 -11.59 -5.55
N VAL A 40 12.45 -11.88 -6.84
CA VAL A 40 11.41 -11.90 -7.88
C VAL A 40 10.31 -12.88 -7.52
N GLU A 41 10.66 -14.10 -7.11
CA GLU A 41 9.69 -15.12 -6.71
C GLU A 41 8.93 -14.70 -5.43
N LEU A 42 9.64 -14.20 -4.43
CA LEU A 42 9.04 -13.69 -3.19
C LEU A 42 8.00 -12.59 -3.46
N ILE A 43 8.30 -11.66 -4.38
CA ILE A 43 7.41 -10.56 -4.77
C ILE A 43 6.22 -11.08 -5.59
N GLN A 44 6.44 -12.04 -6.49
CA GLN A 44 5.36 -12.66 -7.26
C GLN A 44 4.39 -13.41 -6.37
N GLU A 45 4.88 -14.16 -5.40
CA GLU A 45 4.05 -14.85 -4.41
C GLU A 45 3.25 -13.84 -3.55
N LEU A 46 3.88 -12.75 -3.08
CA LEU A 46 3.19 -11.67 -2.38
C LEU A 46 2.05 -11.10 -3.21
N THR A 47 2.34 -10.72 -4.44
CA THR A 47 1.34 -10.11 -5.34
C THR A 47 0.21 -11.08 -5.67
N THR A 48 0.50 -12.36 -5.78
CA THR A 48 -0.49 -13.42 -5.97
C THR A 48 -1.37 -13.57 -4.71
N ASN A 49 -0.76 -13.62 -3.53
CA ASN A 49 -1.48 -13.74 -2.27
C ASN A 49 -2.40 -12.55 -1.99
N LEU A 50 -1.96 -11.34 -2.33
CA LEU A 50 -2.77 -10.11 -2.20
C LEU A 50 -4.03 -10.11 -3.09
N GLN A 51 -4.09 -10.96 -4.12
CA GLN A 51 -5.27 -11.10 -4.99
C GLN A 51 -6.25 -12.20 -4.53
N LEU A 52 -5.85 -13.07 -3.59
CA LEU A 52 -6.70 -14.17 -3.12
C LEU A 52 -7.87 -13.69 -2.26
N VAL A 53 -7.69 -12.58 -1.55
CA VAL A 53 -8.71 -11.94 -0.71
C VAL A 53 -8.61 -10.43 -0.90
N GLU A 54 -9.75 -9.74 -0.93
CA GLU A 54 -9.75 -8.28 -1.00
C GLU A 54 -8.95 -7.71 0.17
N THR A 55 -7.83 -7.07 -0.15
CA THR A 55 -6.83 -6.60 0.82
C THR A 55 -6.64 -5.09 0.70
N ASP A 56 -6.65 -4.40 1.82
CA ASP A 56 -6.24 -3.02 1.89
C ASP A 56 -4.71 -2.90 1.88
N MET A 57 -4.17 -2.54 0.72
CA MET A 57 -2.72 -2.50 0.49
C MET A 57 -1.98 -1.53 1.42
N THR A 58 -2.58 -0.38 1.72
CA THR A 58 -1.96 0.63 2.60
C THR A 58 -1.85 0.08 4.02
N ILE A 59 -2.93 -0.48 4.54
CA ILE A 59 -2.97 -1.09 5.87
C ILE A 59 -2.02 -2.29 5.93
N PHE A 60 -2.06 -3.16 4.91
CA PHE A 60 -1.20 -4.34 4.84
C PHE A 60 0.29 -3.99 4.98
N PHE A 61 0.82 -3.11 4.13
CA PHE A 61 2.24 -2.76 4.16
C PHE A 61 2.62 -1.97 5.42
N ARG A 62 1.69 -1.18 5.96
CA ARG A 62 1.93 -0.49 7.23
C ARG A 62 2.03 -1.45 8.40
N LEU A 63 1.15 -2.43 8.50
CA LEU A 63 1.20 -3.49 9.52
C LEU A 63 2.45 -4.37 9.34
N LEU A 64 2.78 -4.76 8.10
CA LEU A 64 4.01 -5.50 7.82
C LEU A 64 5.25 -4.78 8.35
N SER A 65 5.27 -3.43 8.26
CA SER A 65 6.38 -2.59 8.75
C SER A 65 6.52 -2.58 10.28
N SER A 66 5.55 -3.10 11.02
CA SER A 66 5.57 -3.18 12.49
C SER A 66 5.63 -4.61 13.03
N MET A 67 5.75 -5.58 12.14
CA MET A 67 5.75 -7.01 12.50
C MET A 67 7.04 -7.40 13.23
N ASP A 68 6.91 -8.06 14.39
CA ASP A 68 8.03 -8.53 15.21
C ASP A 68 8.33 -10.02 15.02
N GLU A 69 7.36 -10.78 14.54
CA GLU A 69 7.45 -12.20 14.20
C GLU A 69 6.53 -12.52 13.00
N PRO A 70 6.85 -13.53 12.17
CA PRO A 70 6.08 -13.85 10.98
C PRO A 70 4.73 -14.52 11.34
N ASN A 71 3.73 -13.70 11.65
CA ASN A 71 2.39 -14.13 12.07
C ASN A 71 1.32 -13.40 11.25
N ILE A 72 0.50 -14.18 10.52
CA ILE A 72 -0.58 -13.63 9.68
C ILE A 72 -1.65 -12.90 10.49
N ASP A 73 -1.86 -13.26 11.75
CA ASP A 73 -2.87 -12.61 12.58
C ASP A 73 -2.54 -11.12 12.82
N HIS A 74 -1.25 -10.73 12.75
CA HIS A 74 -0.83 -9.33 12.79
C HIS A 74 -1.36 -8.51 11.60
N LEU A 75 -1.59 -9.15 10.45
CA LEU A 75 -2.07 -8.51 9.22
C LEU A 75 -3.59 -8.59 9.05
N GLN A 76 -4.31 -9.22 9.98
CA GLN A 76 -5.72 -9.54 9.85
C GLN A 76 -6.58 -8.32 9.55
N PHE A 77 -6.29 -7.18 10.18
CA PHE A 77 -7.01 -5.93 9.94
C PHE A 77 -6.91 -5.39 8.50
N ALA A 78 -5.93 -5.84 7.70
CA ALA A 78 -5.81 -5.43 6.31
C ALA A 78 -6.81 -6.16 5.38
N PHE A 79 -7.40 -7.27 5.79
CA PHE A 79 -8.28 -8.08 4.94
C PHE A 79 -9.75 -7.70 5.14
N TYR A 80 -10.50 -7.56 4.03
CA TYR A 80 -11.94 -7.24 4.09
C TYR A 80 -12.78 -8.45 4.52
N ASN A 81 -12.35 -9.67 4.19
CA ASN A 81 -12.96 -10.91 4.63
C ASN A 81 -11.93 -11.79 5.32
N GLU A 82 -11.81 -11.65 6.61
CA GLU A 82 -10.80 -12.31 7.44
C GLU A 82 -10.95 -13.84 7.46
N GLU A 83 -12.20 -14.35 7.37
CA GLU A 83 -12.50 -15.79 7.36
C GLU A 83 -12.04 -16.49 6.08
N SER A 84 -11.95 -15.72 4.96
CA SER A 84 -11.54 -16.25 3.66
C SER A 84 -10.01 -16.19 3.43
N VAL A 85 -9.25 -15.72 4.41
CA VAL A 85 -7.78 -15.61 4.29
C VAL A 85 -7.16 -17.01 4.26
N PRO A 86 -6.42 -17.38 3.20
CA PRO A 86 -5.72 -18.65 3.13
C PRO A 86 -4.46 -18.63 4.01
N LYS A 87 -4.65 -18.77 5.33
CA LYS A 87 -3.62 -18.59 6.36
C LYS A 87 -2.34 -19.38 6.09
N GLU A 88 -2.46 -20.59 5.55
CA GLU A 88 -1.30 -21.43 5.25
C GLU A 88 -0.39 -20.81 4.20
N LYS A 89 -0.95 -20.31 3.09
CA LYS A 89 -0.18 -19.63 2.03
C LYS A 89 0.48 -18.35 2.55
N TRP A 90 -0.24 -17.57 3.33
CA TRP A 90 0.32 -16.37 3.94
C TRP A 90 1.43 -16.67 4.94
N ASN A 91 1.27 -17.69 5.76
CA ASN A 91 2.32 -18.10 6.70
C ASN A 91 3.58 -18.60 5.96
N GLN A 92 3.42 -19.34 4.85
CA GLN A 92 4.55 -19.76 4.03
C GLN A 92 5.30 -18.54 3.48
N TRP A 93 4.59 -17.58 2.90
CA TRP A 93 5.20 -16.34 2.39
C TRP A 93 5.86 -15.52 3.51
N LEU A 94 5.19 -15.36 4.65
CA LEU A 94 5.73 -14.61 5.79
C LEU A 94 7.01 -15.26 6.32
N GLN A 95 7.08 -16.60 6.38
CA GLN A 95 8.29 -17.31 6.77
C GLN A 95 9.42 -17.09 5.77
N ALA A 96 9.13 -17.16 4.46
CA ALA A 96 10.12 -16.91 3.41
C ALA A 96 10.66 -15.47 3.48
N TRP A 97 9.76 -14.47 3.61
CA TRP A 97 10.15 -13.08 3.80
C TRP A 97 10.99 -12.88 5.06
N TRP A 98 10.56 -13.48 6.20
CA TRP A 98 11.25 -13.36 7.48
C TRP A 98 12.67 -13.96 7.44
N GLN A 99 12.84 -15.07 6.75
CA GLN A 99 14.15 -15.66 6.50
C GLN A 99 15.00 -14.76 5.61
N ARG A 100 14.41 -14.19 4.55
CA ARG A 100 15.11 -13.28 3.61
C ARG A 100 15.66 -12.03 4.30
N VAL A 101 14.96 -11.51 5.31
CA VAL A 101 15.38 -10.34 6.11
C VAL A 101 16.13 -10.75 7.39
N GLU A 102 16.50 -12.02 7.54
CA GLU A 102 17.22 -12.56 8.70
C GLU A 102 16.53 -12.21 10.05
N GLY A 103 15.18 -12.18 10.07
CA GLY A 103 14.39 -11.80 11.22
C GLY A 103 14.47 -10.32 11.62
N ASN A 104 15.13 -9.50 10.82
CA ASN A 104 15.37 -8.08 11.14
C ASN A 104 15.17 -7.17 9.93
N PRO A 105 13.93 -6.98 9.45
CA PRO A 105 13.64 -6.06 8.35
C PRO A 105 14.00 -4.62 8.72
N ASP A 106 14.45 -3.82 7.76
CA ASP A 106 14.66 -2.38 8.00
C ASP A 106 13.31 -1.64 8.15
N ARG A 107 12.77 -1.70 9.37
CA ARG A 107 11.47 -1.08 9.70
C ARG A 107 11.45 0.42 9.48
N LYS A 108 12.59 1.10 9.59
CA LYS A 108 12.68 2.54 9.36
C LYS A 108 12.46 2.85 7.89
N VAL A 109 13.15 2.13 7.01
CA VAL A 109 12.98 2.25 5.56
C VAL A 109 11.56 1.84 5.16
N MET A 110 11.03 0.72 5.68
CA MET A 110 9.66 0.28 5.43
C MET A 110 8.65 1.38 5.79
N ARG A 111 8.73 1.96 6.97
CA ARG A 111 7.79 3.01 7.41
C ARG A 111 7.90 4.28 6.58
N SER A 112 9.08 4.64 6.09
CA SER A 112 9.26 5.79 5.20
C SER A 112 8.80 5.53 3.76
N SER A 113 8.59 4.27 3.37
CA SER A 113 8.15 3.85 2.04
C SER A 113 6.69 3.39 2.00
N ASN A 114 6.14 3.03 3.15
CA ASN A 114 4.76 2.57 3.30
C ASN A 114 3.97 3.62 4.12
N PRO A 115 3.26 4.55 3.46
CA PRO A 115 2.50 5.57 4.16
C PRO A 115 1.42 4.94 5.04
N LYS A 116 1.18 5.54 6.21
CA LYS A 116 0.06 5.14 7.08
C LYS A 116 -1.26 5.70 6.56
N TYR A 117 -1.21 6.91 6.00
CA TYR A 117 -2.39 7.61 5.50
C TYR A 117 -2.24 7.89 4.00
N VAL A 118 -3.26 7.54 3.24
CA VAL A 118 -3.39 7.84 1.82
C VAL A 118 -4.80 8.36 1.58
N LEU A 119 -4.95 9.45 0.85
CA LEU A 119 -6.28 9.96 0.51
C LEU A 119 -7.04 8.91 -0.31
N ARG A 120 -8.13 8.43 0.26
CA ARG A 120 -9.02 7.46 -0.39
C ARG A 120 -10.29 8.14 -0.83
N ASN A 121 -10.92 7.62 -1.85
CA ASN A 121 -12.15 8.21 -2.39
C ASN A 121 -13.24 8.39 -1.33
N TRP A 122 -13.39 7.44 -0.39
CA TRP A 122 -14.38 7.57 0.67
C TRP A 122 -14.06 8.71 1.65
N MET A 123 -12.78 8.98 1.92
CA MET A 123 -12.35 10.11 2.74
C MET A 123 -12.64 11.43 2.03
N ALA A 124 -12.27 11.51 0.75
CA ALA A 124 -12.59 12.67 -0.08
C ALA A 124 -14.11 12.92 -0.15
N GLN A 125 -14.91 11.84 -0.24
CA GLN A 125 -16.36 11.96 -0.26
C GLN A 125 -16.94 12.51 1.03
N LEU A 126 -16.38 12.13 2.19
CA LEU A 126 -16.79 12.73 3.48
C LEU A 126 -16.48 14.22 3.53
N ALA A 127 -15.34 14.65 2.98
CA ALA A 127 -15.01 16.07 2.90
C ALA A 127 -15.96 16.82 1.94
N ILE A 128 -16.31 16.23 0.79
CA ILE A 128 -17.29 16.80 -0.15
C ILE A 128 -18.65 16.93 0.51
N ASP A 129 -19.15 15.87 1.16
CA ASP A 129 -20.47 15.85 1.80
C ASP A 129 -20.59 16.91 2.95
N ALA A 130 -19.48 17.22 3.62
CA ALA A 130 -19.41 18.27 4.63
C ALA A 130 -19.37 19.66 3.97
N ALA A 131 -18.53 19.84 2.94
CA ALA A 131 -18.39 21.10 2.21
C ALA A 131 -19.69 21.54 1.52
N GLU A 132 -20.52 20.61 1.05
CA GLU A 132 -21.88 20.89 0.51
C GLU A 132 -22.81 21.53 1.56
N LYS A 133 -22.43 21.46 2.85
CA LYS A 133 -23.15 22.07 3.98
C LYS A 133 -22.38 23.26 4.57
N ASP A 134 -21.45 23.84 3.80
CA ASP A 134 -20.56 24.91 4.23
C ASP A 134 -19.63 24.53 5.40
N ASP A 135 -19.40 23.22 5.66
CA ASP A 135 -18.47 22.71 6.66
C ASP A 135 -17.18 22.19 6.00
N TYR A 136 -16.11 22.94 6.10
CA TYR A 136 -14.80 22.61 5.52
C TYR A 136 -13.87 21.90 6.51
N SER A 137 -14.28 21.64 7.74
CA SER A 137 -13.45 21.07 8.81
C SER A 137 -12.84 19.72 8.44
N VAL A 138 -13.59 18.85 7.73
CA VAL A 138 -13.12 17.55 7.28
C VAL A 138 -12.04 17.69 6.20
N ALA A 139 -12.20 18.64 5.29
CA ALA A 139 -11.19 18.91 4.25
C ALA A 139 -9.88 19.44 4.87
N GLU A 140 -9.97 20.35 5.85
CA GLU A 140 -8.82 20.89 6.56
C GLU A 140 -8.11 19.80 7.37
N GLU A 141 -8.86 18.96 8.09
CA GLU A 141 -8.32 17.83 8.84
C GLU A 141 -7.56 16.84 7.93
N LEU A 142 -8.14 16.46 6.79
CA LEU A 142 -7.49 15.59 5.81
C LEU A 142 -6.26 16.26 5.18
N TYR A 143 -6.31 17.54 4.91
CA TYR A 143 -5.17 18.28 4.41
C TYR A 143 -4.00 18.26 5.40
N ASP A 144 -4.26 18.51 6.68
CA ASP A 144 -3.23 18.48 7.72
C ASP A 144 -2.69 17.07 7.95
N LEU A 145 -3.54 16.05 7.98
CA LEU A 145 -3.15 14.66 8.08
C LEU A 145 -2.18 14.23 6.96
N LEU A 146 -2.49 14.63 5.73
CA LEU A 146 -1.76 14.21 4.54
C LEU A 146 -0.49 15.00 4.27
N LYS A 147 -0.18 16.05 5.04
CA LYS A 147 1.14 16.70 5.00
C LYS A 147 2.25 15.78 5.49
N ASN A 148 1.94 14.87 6.41
CA ASN A 148 2.88 13.92 7.00
C ASN A 148 2.33 12.48 6.97
N PRO A 149 2.12 11.89 5.75
CA PRO A 149 1.37 10.66 5.59
C PRO A 149 2.08 9.42 6.10
N TYR A 150 3.37 9.52 6.41
CA TYR A 150 4.20 8.45 6.95
C TYR A 150 4.28 8.45 8.48
N ASP A 151 3.86 9.54 9.13
CA ASP A 151 3.89 9.67 10.59
C ASP A 151 2.77 8.87 11.25
N GLU A 152 2.96 8.50 12.52
CA GLU A 152 1.99 7.67 13.24
C GLU A 152 0.68 8.39 13.51
N GLN A 153 0.73 9.69 13.87
CA GLN A 153 -0.43 10.57 14.11
C GLN A 153 -1.58 9.86 14.88
N PRO A 154 -1.35 9.36 16.11
CA PRO A 154 -2.27 8.46 16.81
C PRO A 154 -3.66 9.09 17.07
N GLN A 155 -3.75 10.42 17.12
CA GLN A 155 -5.01 11.14 17.28
C GLN A 155 -5.97 10.97 16.07
N HIS A 156 -5.45 10.55 14.92
CA HIS A 156 -6.20 10.35 13.68
C HIS A 156 -6.43 8.88 13.34
N GLU A 157 -5.82 7.96 14.09
CA GLU A 157 -5.78 6.54 13.76
C GLU A 157 -7.18 5.92 13.74
N GLU A 158 -7.95 6.12 14.79
CA GLU A 158 -9.32 5.58 14.90
C GLU A 158 -10.22 6.02 13.74
N LYS A 159 -10.05 7.25 13.26
CA LYS A 159 -10.91 7.82 12.22
C LYS A 159 -10.43 7.50 10.81
N TRP A 160 -9.10 7.56 10.57
CA TRP A 160 -8.57 7.59 9.21
C TRP A 160 -7.71 6.37 8.83
N PHE A 161 -7.17 5.62 9.79
CA PHE A 161 -6.47 4.37 9.51
C PHE A 161 -7.48 3.21 9.46
N GLN A 162 -8.41 3.28 8.51
CA GLN A 162 -9.54 2.36 8.38
C GLN A 162 -9.64 1.78 6.98
N LYS A 163 -10.17 0.56 6.89
CA LYS A 163 -10.61 -0.04 5.62
C LYS A 163 -11.72 0.82 5.01
N ARG A 164 -11.95 0.71 3.70
CA ARG A 164 -13.10 1.32 3.05
C ARG A 164 -14.39 0.87 3.77
N PRO A 165 -15.20 1.80 4.28
CA PRO A 165 -16.47 1.45 4.93
C PRO A 165 -17.48 0.89 3.93
N GLU A 166 -18.41 0.07 4.41
CA GLU A 166 -19.38 -0.63 3.55
C GLU A 166 -20.26 0.32 2.73
N TRP A 167 -20.65 1.48 3.30
CA TRP A 167 -21.44 2.47 2.57
C TRP A 167 -20.73 3.00 1.31
N ALA A 168 -19.39 3.02 1.30
CA ALA A 168 -18.60 3.50 0.18
C ALA A 168 -18.42 2.46 -0.93
N ARG A 169 -18.75 1.18 -0.67
CA ARG A 169 -18.57 0.08 -1.63
C ARG A 169 -19.37 0.29 -2.91
N HIS A 170 -20.58 0.78 -2.78
CA HIS A 170 -21.53 0.96 -3.89
C HIS A 170 -21.84 2.43 -4.21
N ARG A 171 -21.13 3.36 -3.58
CA ARG A 171 -21.33 4.79 -3.80
C ARG A 171 -20.57 5.25 -5.05
N VAL A 172 -21.26 5.97 -5.94
CA VAL A 172 -20.67 6.66 -7.09
C VAL A 172 -19.61 7.65 -6.60
N GLY A 173 -18.46 7.69 -7.25
CA GLY A 173 -17.31 8.51 -6.82
C GLY A 173 -16.40 7.86 -5.77
N CYS A 174 -16.86 6.81 -5.05
CA CYS A 174 -16.02 6.09 -4.08
C CYS A 174 -15.41 4.80 -4.66
N SER A 175 -16.25 3.90 -5.17
CA SER A 175 -15.82 2.59 -5.70
C SER A 175 -16.44 2.30 -7.06
N MET A 176 -17.32 3.16 -7.53
CA MET A 176 -17.91 3.11 -8.86
C MET A 176 -17.46 4.33 -9.65
N LEU A 177 -17.22 4.15 -10.96
CA LEU A 177 -16.90 5.25 -11.86
C LEU A 177 -18.07 6.25 -11.86
N SER A 178 -17.76 7.53 -11.67
CA SER A 178 -18.72 8.60 -11.89
C SER A 178 -18.56 9.12 -13.32
N CYS A 179 -19.65 9.22 -14.07
CA CYS A 179 -19.66 9.82 -15.40
C CYS A 179 -19.69 11.37 -15.36
N SER A 180 -19.43 11.96 -14.20
CA SER A 180 -19.36 13.42 -14.04
C SER A 180 -17.92 13.88 -14.20
N SER A 181 -17.51 14.04 -15.43
CA SER A 181 -16.33 14.84 -15.81
C SER A 181 -16.77 15.90 -16.81
#